data_94886908912ee614a454036922ae60f7
#
_entry.id   94886908912ee614a454036922ae60f7
#
_cell.length_a   1.000
_cell.length_b   1.000
_cell.length_c   1.000
_cell.angle_alpha   90.00
_cell.angle_beta   90.00
_cell.angle_gamma   90.00
#
_symmetry.space_group_name_H-M   'P 1'
#
loop_
_entity.id
_entity.type
_entity.pdbx_description
1 polymer ?
#
loop_
_entity_poly.entity_id
_entity_poly.type
_entity_poly.pdbx_seq_one_letter_code
_entity_poly.pdbx_strand_id
1 'polypeptide(L)'
;MTPNEYQAQAMRWLNPALSEQDTLINGVMGLCGESGEVIDLVKKHLSQGHPLNREAIAKELGDVAWYLAETAHILGYPLEDIFRMNLEKLSARYPDGFSTECSLHRTE
;
A
#
# COMPACT_ATOMS: atom_id res chain seq x y z
N MET A 1 0.49 -9.19 15.78
CA MET A 1 1.11 -9.50 14.48
C MET A 1 1.95 -8.33 14.02
N THR A 2 3.21 -8.57 13.65
CA THR A 2 4.07 -7.53 13.08
C THR A 2 3.88 -7.45 11.56
N PRO A 3 4.29 -6.33 10.93
CA PRO A 3 4.25 -6.25 9.47
C PRO A 3 5.03 -7.36 8.77
N ASN A 4 6.19 -7.75 9.29
CA ASN A 4 6.97 -8.84 8.71
C ASN A 4 6.27 -10.19 8.87
N GLU A 5 5.61 -10.42 10.00
CA GLU A 5 4.81 -11.63 10.19
C GLU A 5 3.63 -11.66 9.21
N TYR A 6 2.97 -10.53 9.01
CA TYR A 6 1.92 -10.43 7.98
C TYR A 6 2.46 -10.78 6.61
N GLN A 7 3.60 -10.19 6.22
CA GLN A 7 4.19 -10.43 4.91
C GLN A 7 4.52 -11.91 4.70
N ALA A 8 5.11 -12.55 5.72
CA ALA A 8 5.45 -13.96 5.64
C ALA A 8 4.21 -14.83 5.42
N GLN A 9 3.13 -14.55 6.13
CA GLN A 9 1.89 -15.28 5.96
C GLN A 9 1.22 -14.97 4.62
N ALA A 10 1.20 -13.71 4.22
CA ALA A 10 0.57 -13.27 2.98
C ALA A 10 1.22 -13.92 1.75
N MET A 11 2.53 -14.09 1.78
CA MET A 11 3.28 -14.69 0.65
C MET A 11 2.98 -16.17 0.44
N ARG A 12 2.27 -16.81 1.37
CA ARG A 12 1.78 -18.18 1.17
C ARG A 12 0.79 -18.28 0.00
N TRP A 13 0.16 -17.18 -0.37
CA TRP A 13 -0.79 -17.11 -1.49
C TRP A 13 -0.18 -16.52 -2.76
N LEU A 14 1.14 -16.35 -2.78
CA LEU A 14 1.84 -15.94 -3.98
C LEU A 14 1.71 -17.02 -5.06
N ASN A 15 1.47 -16.60 -6.31
CA ASN A 15 1.38 -17.54 -7.43
C ASN A 15 2.76 -18.07 -7.77
N PRO A 16 3.06 -19.36 -7.51
CA PRO A 16 4.39 -19.90 -7.74
C PRO A 16 4.72 -20.12 -9.22
N ALA A 17 3.76 -20.01 -10.11
CA ALA A 17 3.96 -20.22 -11.54
C ALA A 17 4.51 -18.97 -12.24
N LEU A 18 4.48 -17.80 -11.59
CA LEU A 18 4.96 -16.56 -12.19
C LEU A 18 6.48 -16.44 -12.08
N SER A 19 7.12 -15.90 -13.13
CA SER A 19 8.52 -15.49 -13.07
C SER A 19 8.68 -14.33 -12.08
N GLU A 20 9.93 -14.01 -11.73
CA GLU A 20 10.20 -12.84 -10.87
C GLU A 20 9.67 -11.56 -11.50
N GLN A 21 9.89 -11.38 -12.80
CA GLN A 21 9.40 -10.20 -13.50
C GLN A 21 7.87 -10.14 -13.50
N ASP A 22 7.20 -11.25 -13.78
CA ASP A 22 5.73 -11.28 -13.80
C ASP A 22 5.14 -11.10 -12.41
N THR A 23 5.82 -11.59 -11.37
CA THR A 23 5.42 -11.36 -9.98
C THR A 23 5.49 -9.86 -9.63
N LEU A 24 6.56 -9.18 -10.05
CA LEU A 24 6.69 -7.74 -9.84
C LEU A 24 5.57 -6.98 -10.58
N ILE A 25 5.32 -7.33 -11.84
CA ILE A 25 4.26 -6.71 -12.62
C ILE A 25 2.90 -6.94 -11.96
N ASN A 26 2.62 -8.18 -11.53
CA ASN A 26 1.39 -8.51 -10.84
C ASN A 26 1.22 -7.68 -9.56
N GLY A 27 2.29 -7.50 -8.80
CA GLY A 27 2.28 -6.72 -7.58
C GLY A 27 1.89 -5.26 -7.80
N VAL A 28 2.56 -4.59 -8.74
CA VAL A 28 2.28 -3.17 -9.00
C VAL A 28 0.93 -2.95 -9.68
N MET A 29 0.53 -3.84 -10.59
CA MET A 29 -0.78 -3.77 -11.21
C MET A 29 -1.90 -3.99 -10.20
N GLY A 30 -1.74 -4.98 -9.31
CA GLY A 30 -2.70 -5.25 -8.25
C GLY A 30 -2.81 -4.11 -7.26
N LEU A 31 -1.67 -3.51 -6.88
CA LEU A 31 -1.64 -2.35 -6.00
C LEU A 31 -2.47 -1.21 -6.58
N CYS A 32 -2.30 -0.90 -7.86
CA CYS A 32 -3.10 0.13 -8.54
C CYS A 32 -4.57 -0.28 -8.66
N GLY A 33 -4.84 -1.53 -9.02
CA GLY A 33 -6.20 -2.02 -9.17
C GLY A 33 -7.01 -1.98 -7.89
N GLU A 34 -6.44 -2.43 -6.78
CA GLU A 34 -7.11 -2.43 -5.48
C GLU A 34 -7.28 -1.01 -4.93
N SER A 35 -6.32 -0.13 -5.18
CA SER A 35 -6.48 1.30 -4.85
C SER A 35 -7.65 1.89 -5.63
N GLY A 36 -7.85 1.47 -6.88
CA GLY A 36 -9.00 1.85 -7.69
C GLY A 36 -10.32 1.36 -7.11
N GLU A 37 -10.36 0.16 -6.53
CA GLU A 37 -11.56 -0.35 -5.87
C GLU A 37 -11.94 0.52 -4.67
N VAL A 38 -10.95 1.00 -3.90
CA VAL A 38 -11.19 1.94 -2.81
C VAL A 38 -11.80 3.23 -3.34
N ILE A 39 -11.23 3.79 -4.39
CA ILE A 39 -11.74 5.02 -5.02
C ILE A 39 -13.18 4.83 -5.50
N ASP A 40 -13.49 3.70 -6.11
CA ASP A 40 -14.84 3.43 -6.60
C ASP A 40 -15.88 3.42 -5.49
N LEU A 41 -15.57 2.78 -4.36
CA LEU A 41 -16.46 2.76 -3.21
C LEU A 41 -16.71 4.15 -2.64
N VAL A 42 -15.67 4.98 -2.54
CA VAL A 42 -15.79 6.35 -2.06
C VAL A 42 -16.55 7.22 -3.07
N LYS A 43 -16.27 7.07 -4.36
CA LYS A 43 -16.97 7.81 -5.42
C LYS A 43 -18.47 7.54 -5.39
N LYS A 44 -18.86 6.28 -5.24
CA LYS A 44 -20.27 5.90 -5.17
C LYS A 44 -20.98 6.57 -3.99
N HIS A 45 -20.30 6.67 -2.86
CA HIS A 45 -20.84 7.38 -1.70
C HIS A 45 -20.99 8.88 -1.99
N LEU A 46 -19.94 9.52 -2.52
CA LEU A 46 -19.93 10.97 -2.73
C LEU A 46 -20.78 11.43 -3.90
N SER A 47 -20.86 10.64 -4.97
CA SER A 47 -21.42 11.10 -6.24
C SER A 47 -22.67 10.34 -6.68
N GLN A 48 -22.98 9.20 -6.09
CA GLN A 48 -24.07 8.34 -6.56
C GLN A 48 -25.03 7.93 -5.45
N GLY A 49 -24.96 8.57 -4.30
CA GLY A 49 -25.93 8.40 -3.21
C GLY A 49 -25.83 7.10 -2.43
N HIS A 50 -24.76 6.33 -2.61
CA HIS A 50 -24.58 5.12 -1.82
C HIS A 50 -24.17 5.44 -0.38
N PRO A 51 -24.64 4.67 0.63
CA PRO A 51 -24.10 4.81 1.98
C PRO A 51 -22.61 4.53 2.01
N LEU A 52 -21.87 5.17 2.92
CA LEU A 52 -20.46 4.89 3.10
C LEU A 52 -20.30 3.50 3.72
N ASN A 53 -19.74 2.56 2.97
CA ASN A 53 -19.52 1.20 3.43
C ASN A 53 -18.10 1.05 3.97
N ARG A 54 -17.94 1.33 5.27
CA ARG A 54 -16.63 1.31 5.94
C ARG A 54 -15.98 -0.07 5.91
N GLU A 55 -16.77 -1.13 6.08
CA GLU A 55 -16.23 -2.50 6.08
C GLU A 55 -15.72 -2.89 4.69
N ALA A 56 -16.46 -2.58 3.65
CA ALA A 56 -16.03 -2.86 2.27
C ALA A 56 -14.73 -2.13 1.95
N ILE A 57 -14.61 -0.86 2.35
CA ILE A 57 -13.38 -0.08 2.15
C ILE A 57 -12.23 -0.72 2.92
N ALA A 58 -12.45 -1.11 4.17
CA ALA A 58 -11.42 -1.77 4.98
C ALA A 58 -10.92 -3.06 4.34
N LYS A 59 -11.81 -3.86 3.73
CA LYS A 59 -11.43 -5.08 3.02
C LYS A 59 -10.55 -4.78 1.82
N GLU A 60 -10.91 -3.76 1.04
CA GLU A 60 -10.08 -3.35 -0.10
C GLU A 60 -8.71 -2.81 0.33
N LEU A 61 -8.65 -2.12 1.48
CA LEU A 61 -7.36 -1.70 2.04
C LEU A 61 -6.49 -2.91 2.39
N GLY A 62 -7.09 -4.00 2.85
CA GLY A 62 -6.38 -5.25 3.06
C GLY A 62 -5.78 -5.80 1.77
N ASP A 63 -6.52 -5.74 0.67
CA ASP A 63 -6.02 -6.18 -0.62
C ASP A 63 -4.89 -5.28 -1.12
N VAL A 64 -4.98 -3.97 -0.89
CA VAL A 64 -3.87 -3.04 -1.17
C VAL A 64 -2.62 -3.46 -0.39
N ALA A 65 -2.79 -3.78 0.89
CA ALA A 65 -1.67 -4.22 1.74
C ALA A 65 -1.05 -5.53 1.24
N TRP A 66 -1.87 -6.44 0.71
CA TRP A 66 -1.35 -7.70 0.16
C TRP A 66 -0.42 -7.45 -1.03
N TYR A 67 -0.84 -6.60 -1.97
CA TYR A 67 0.00 -6.28 -3.12
C TYR A 67 1.22 -5.44 -2.76
N LEU A 68 1.12 -4.62 -1.72
CA LEU A 68 2.28 -3.94 -1.15
C LEU A 68 3.29 -4.96 -0.63
N ALA A 69 2.82 -5.96 0.10
CA ALA A 69 3.67 -7.03 0.64
C ALA A 69 4.32 -7.86 -0.48
N GLU A 70 3.57 -8.19 -1.53
CA GLU A 70 4.10 -8.92 -2.69
C GLU A 70 5.20 -8.13 -3.40
N THR A 71 4.94 -6.86 -3.65
CA THR A 71 5.89 -5.99 -4.34
C THR A 71 7.18 -5.83 -3.53
N ALA A 72 7.05 -5.57 -2.23
CA ALA A 72 8.21 -5.49 -1.35
C ALA A 72 8.99 -6.82 -1.34
N HIS A 73 8.28 -7.92 -1.27
CA HIS A 73 8.88 -9.26 -1.24
C HIS A 73 9.72 -9.53 -2.47
N ILE A 74 9.18 -9.29 -3.67
CA ILE A 74 9.91 -9.59 -4.91
C ILE A 74 11.11 -8.65 -5.10
N LEU A 75 11.07 -7.45 -4.51
CA LEU A 75 12.19 -6.53 -4.51
C LEU A 75 13.23 -6.85 -3.42
N GLY A 76 12.96 -7.84 -2.57
CA GLY A 76 13.87 -8.27 -1.52
C GLY A 76 13.78 -7.44 -0.24
N TYR A 77 12.68 -6.73 0.00
CA TYR A 77 12.52 -5.91 1.18
C TYR A 77 11.53 -6.51 2.17
N PRO A 78 11.93 -6.69 3.44
CA PRO A 78 10.96 -6.91 4.51
C PRO A 78 10.01 -5.71 4.59
N LEU A 79 8.74 -5.96 4.86
CA LEU A 79 7.74 -4.90 4.89
C LEU A 79 8.06 -3.82 5.92
N GLU A 80 8.61 -4.21 7.07
CA GLU A 80 9.04 -3.25 8.10
C GLU A 80 10.11 -2.29 7.60
N ASP A 81 10.98 -2.74 6.68
CA ASP A 81 12.00 -1.86 6.10
C ASP A 81 11.36 -0.78 5.22
N ILE A 82 10.34 -1.14 4.44
CA ILE A 82 9.59 -0.16 3.65
C ILE A 82 8.97 0.90 4.59
N PHE A 83 8.37 0.45 5.68
CA PHE A 83 7.76 1.35 6.67
C PHE A 83 8.81 2.25 7.32
N ARG A 84 9.96 1.69 7.69
CA ARG A 84 11.05 2.46 8.30
C ARG A 84 11.59 3.52 7.33
N MET A 85 11.83 3.14 6.08
CA MET A 85 12.30 4.07 5.05
C MET A 85 11.32 5.24 4.87
N ASN A 86 10.02 4.95 4.90
CA ASN A 86 8.99 5.98 4.79
C ASN A 86 9.00 6.92 6.01
N LEU A 87 9.09 6.37 7.24
CA LEU A 87 9.14 7.16 8.45
C LEU A 87 10.38 8.06 8.49
N GLU A 88 11.53 7.54 8.07
CA GLU A 88 12.76 8.33 7.99
C GLU A 88 12.62 9.50 7.02
N LYS A 89 12.04 9.24 5.84
CA LYS A 89 11.79 10.27 4.86
C LYS A 89 10.86 11.36 5.39
N LEU A 90 9.76 10.95 6.03
CA LEU A 90 8.78 11.90 6.59
C LEU A 90 9.38 12.70 7.76
N SER A 91 10.18 12.08 8.62
CA SER A 91 10.85 12.77 9.72
C SER A 91 11.85 13.81 9.24
N ALA A 92 12.55 13.52 8.13
CA ALA A 92 13.48 14.48 7.54
C ALA A 92 12.73 15.65 6.89
N ARG A 93 11.59 15.35 6.22
CA ARG A 93 10.78 16.39 5.58
C ARG A 93 10.02 17.25 6.58
N TYR A 94 9.52 16.64 7.65
CA TYR A 94 8.65 17.28 8.64
C TYR A 94 9.16 17.02 10.05
N PRO A 95 10.32 17.62 10.45
CA PRO A 95 10.92 17.31 11.76
C PRO A 95 10.02 17.65 12.95
N ASP A 96 9.13 18.62 12.78
CA ASP A 96 8.20 19.07 13.84
C ASP A 96 6.75 18.76 13.48
N GLY A 97 6.51 17.74 12.64
CA GLY A 97 5.18 17.44 12.12
C GLY A 97 4.90 18.14 10.80
N PHE A 98 3.74 17.89 10.22
CA PHE A 98 3.39 18.44 8.92
C PHE A 98 3.40 19.97 8.93
N SER A 99 3.98 20.57 7.86
CA SER A 99 3.84 21.99 7.57
C SER A 99 3.76 22.19 6.05
N THR A 100 2.95 23.16 5.62
CA THR A 100 2.85 23.51 4.20
C THR A 100 4.18 23.95 3.64
N GLU A 101 4.94 24.74 4.42
CA GLU A 101 6.25 25.21 4.01
C GLU A 101 7.21 24.05 3.74
N CYS A 102 7.31 23.10 4.65
CA CYS A 102 8.14 21.91 4.45
C CYS A 102 7.70 21.09 3.24
N SER A 103 6.39 21.01 2.99
CA SER A 103 5.87 20.32 1.82
C SER A 103 6.27 21.00 0.52
N LEU A 104 6.22 22.32 0.48
CA LEU A 104 6.59 23.11 -0.71
C LEU A 104 8.09 23.08 -1.00
N HIS A 105 8.92 22.93 0.02
CA HIS A 105 10.38 23.00 -0.08
C HIS A 105 11.07 21.66 0.14
N ARG A 106 10.37 20.56 -0.07
CA ARG A 106 10.96 19.21 0.06
C ARG A 106 11.98 18.97 -1.04
N THR A 107 13.02 18.18 -0.73
CA THR A 107 14.11 17.87 -1.65
C THR A 107 13.90 16.58 -2.45
N GLU A 108 12.79 15.89 -2.22
CA GLU A 108 12.49 14.63 -2.91
C GLU A 108 11.01 14.48 -3.21
#